data_d56b1bc431d0b7deb1487c5f3f4d92b3
#
_entry.id   d56b1bc431d0b7deb1487c5f3f4d92b3
#
_cell.length_a   1.000
_cell.length_b   1.000
_cell.length_c   1.000
_cell.angle_alpha   90.00
_cell.angle_beta   90.00
_cell.angle_gamma   90.00
#
_symmetry.space_group_name_H-M   'P 1'
#
loop_
_entity.id
_entity.type
_entity.pdbx_description
1 polymer ?
#
loop_
_entity_poly.entity_id
_entity_poly.type
_entity_poly.pdbx_seq_one_letter_code
_entity_poly.pdbx_strand_id
1 'polypeptide(L)'
;MTRTFVELPMFQKKWKSLGLDDKDLRRLQEELIADPKVGAAMQGTGGIRKMRFAFEKRGKSGSVRFIYVDFEVYEKIFLITAYSKNEKDNLTQAERNELKQMIHILERQLEENESKEERA
;
A
#
# COMPACT_ATOMS: atom_id res chain seq x y z
N MET A 1 -14.47 -4.00 10.95
CA MET A 1 -14.08 -3.04 9.89
C MET A 1 -13.87 -3.79 8.58
N THR A 2 -14.47 -3.30 7.51
CA THR A 2 -14.42 -3.97 6.22
C THR A 2 -13.51 -3.19 5.27
N ARG A 3 -12.64 -3.92 4.57
CA ARG A 3 -11.78 -3.34 3.53
C ARG A 3 -11.59 -4.34 2.41
N THR A 4 -11.55 -3.85 1.19
CA THR A 4 -11.12 -4.63 0.04
C THR A 4 -9.69 -4.22 -0.27
N PHE A 5 -8.81 -5.21 -0.41
CA PHE A 5 -7.42 -4.94 -0.78
C PHE A 5 -7.25 -4.98 -2.29
N VAL A 6 -6.60 -3.96 -2.82
CA VAL A 6 -6.27 -3.90 -4.24
C VAL A 6 -4.75 -3.88 -4.35
N GLU A 7 -4.18 -4.89 -4.97
CA GLU A 7 -2.74 -4.98 -5.19
C GLU A 7 -2.42 -4.39 -6.57
N LEU A 8 -1.63 -3.32 -6.58
CA LEU A 8 -1.18 -2.77 -7.85
C LEU A 8 -0.09 -3.69 -8.44
N PRO A 9 0.04 -3.72 -9.77
CA PRO A 9 1.08 -4.56 -10.41
C PRO A 9 2.48 -4.31 -9.87
N MET A 10 2.80 -3.08 -9.56
CA MET A 10 4.08 -2.71 -8.95
C MET A 10 4.28 -3.39 -7.61
N PHE A 11 3.23 -3.46 -6.78
CA PHE A 11 3.28 -4.13 -5.50
C PHE A 11 3.53 -5.63 -5.67
N GLN A 12 2.79 -6.28 -6.57
CA GLN A 12 2.92 -7.71 -6.82
C GLN A 12 4.33 -8.08 -7.26
N LYS A 13 4.90 -7.28 -8.13
CA LYS A 13 6.25 -7.48 -8.64
C LYS A 13 7.29 -7.35 -7.54
N LYS A 14 7.18 -6.33 -6.72
CA LYS A 14 8.10 -6.11 -5.59
C LYS A 14 7.95 -7.18 -4.52
N TRP A 15 6.72 -7.59 -4.24
CA TRP A 15 6.45 -8.64 -3.28
C TRP A 15 7.21 -9.92 -3.63
N LYS A 16 7.11 -10.34 -4.89
CA LYS A 16 7.82 -11.51 -5.39
C LYS A 16 9.34 -11.33 -5.29
N SER A 17 9.85 -10.19 -5.69
CA SER A 17 11.29 -9.94 -5.69
C SER A 17 11.88 -9.96 -4.29
N LEU A 18 11.08 -9.64 -3.27
CA LEU A 18 11.50 -9.68 -1.88
C LEU A 18 11.40 -11.08 -1.26
N GLY A 19 10.90 -12.04 -2.01
CA GLY A 19 10.77 -13.42 -1.53
C GLY A 19 9.65 -13.64 -0.53
N LEU A 20 8.66 -12.75 -0.52
CA LEU A 20 7.51 -12.86 0.38
C LEU A 20 6.43 -13.75 -0.24
N ASP A 21 5.69 -14.45 0.60
CA ASP A 21 4.68 -15.41 0.16
C ASP A 21 3.26 -15.01 0.60
N ASP A 22 2.30 -15.88 0.33
CA ASP A 22 0.90 -15.63 0.65
C ASP A 22 0.63 -15.54 2.15
N LYS A 23 1.40 -16.25 2.96
CA LYS A 23 1.27 -16.17 4.41
C LYS A 23 1.69 -14.80 4.92
N ASP A 24 2.77 -14.26 4.35
CA ASP A 24 3.24 -12.93 4.67
C ASP A 24 2.19 -11.88 4.26
N LEU A 25 1.60 -12.06 3.08
CA LEU A 25 0.57 -11.15 2.58
C LEU A 25 -0.65 -11.15 3.49
N ARG A 26 -1.08 -12.33 3.93
CA ARG A 26 -2.22 -12.44 4.84
C ARG A 26 -1.94 -11.73 6.16
N ARG A 27 -0.75 -11.89 6.69
CA ARG A 27 -0.35 -11.21 7.94
C ARG A 27 -0.35 -9.69 7.77
N LEU A 28 0.14 -9.21 6.63
CA LEU A 28 0.11 -7.78 6.31
C LEU A 28 -1.33 -7.26 6.26
N GLN A 29 -2.19 -7.99 5.57
CA GLN A 29 -3.60 -7.62 5.46
C GLN A 29 -4.30 -7.61 6.82
N GLU A 30 -4.01 -8.57 7.67
CA GLU A 30 -4.56 -8.63 9.02
C GLU A 30 -4.15 -7.42 9.86
N GLU A 31 -2.89 -7.02 9.77
CA GLU A 31 -2.40 -5.83 10.47
C GLU A 31 -3.11 -4.56 9.97
N LEU A 32 -3.30 -4.44 8.66
CA LEU A 32 -3.97 -3.28 8.08
C LEU A 32 -5.45 -3.24 8.39
N ILE A 33 -6.12 -4.39 8.47
CA ILE A 33 -7.53 -4.43 8.87
C ILE A 33 -7.68 -4.03 10.33
N ALA A 34 -6.76 -4.47 11.18
CA ALA A 34 -6.79 -4.12 12.59
C ALA A 34 -6.61 -2.61 12.80
N ASP A 35 -5.75 -1.98 12.01
CA ASP A 35 -5.54 -0.54 12.06
C ASP A 35 -5.08 -0.03 10.69
N PRO A 36 -5.99 0.45 9.84
CA PRO A 36 -5.63 0.97 8.53
C PRO A 36 -4.70 2.19 8.56
N LYS A 37 -4.61 2.85 9.71
CA LYS A 37 -3.76 4.03 9.88
C LYS A 37 -2.47 3.73 10.63
N VAL A 38 -2.09 2.46 10.73
CA VAL A 38 -0.88 2.04 11.43
C VAL A 38 0.38 2.64 10.81
N GLY A 39 0.42 2.77 9.49
CA GLY A 39 1.55 3.39 8.82
C GLY A 39 1.56 4.90 8.99
N ALA A 40 2.75 5.48 9.03
CA ALA A 40 2.92 6.92 9.15
C ALA A 40 2.49 7.62 7.86
N ALA A 41 1.70 8.67 7.99
CA ALA A 41 1.28 9.47 6.84
C ALA A 41 2.48 10.21 6.24
N MET A 42 2.58 10.19 4.93
CA MET A 42 3.63 10.88 4.19
C MET A 42 3.09 12.22 3.70
N GLN A 43 3.70 13.30 4.19
CA GLN A 43 3.26 14.64 3.86
C GLN A 43 3.35 14.91 2.36
N GLY A 44 2.35 15.63 1.83
CA GLY A 44 2.34 16.05 0.44
C GLY A 44 2.02 14.95 -0.56
N THR A 45 1.51 13.81 -0.12
CA THR A 45 1.23 12.67 -1.01
C THR A 45 -0.27 12.41 -1.23
N GLY A 46 -1.13 13.11 -0.51
CA GLY A 46 -2.57 12.87 -0.65
C GLY A 46 -3.11 11.71 0.14
N GLY A 47 -2.41 11.28 1.19
CA GLY A 47 -2.89 10.23 2.09
C GLY A 47 -2.12 8.93 2.03
N ILE A 48 -0.99 8.91 1.34
CA ILE A 48 -0.14 7.72 1.29
C ILE A 48 0.49 7.50 2.66
N ARG A 49 0.56 6.24 3.07
CA ARG A 49 1.16 5.83 4.33
C ARG A 49 2.30 4.85 4.08
N LYS A 50 3.26 4.90 4.97
CA LYS A 50 4.42 4.02 4.96
C LYS A 50 4.45 3.23 6.27
N MET A 51 4.53 1.92 6.18
CA MET A 51 4.65 1.08 7.36
C MET A 51 5.87 0.17 7.25
N ARG A 52 6.41 -0.18 8.41
CA ARG A 52 7.48 -1.15 8.50
C ARG A 52 6.86 -2.51 8.80
N PHE A 53 7.29 -3.52 8.08
CA PHE A 53 6.84 -4.89 8.27
C PHE A 53 8.05 -5.78 8.51
N ALA A 54 8.15 -6.34 9.71
CA ALA A 54 9.21 -7.26 10.04
C ALA A 54 8.83 -8.66 9.55
N PHE A 55 9.78 -9.35 8.94
CA PHE A 55 9.57 -10.71 8.51
C PHE A 55 10.79 -11.57 8.84
N GLU A 56 10.55 -12.85 9.06
CA GLU A 56 11.61 -13.83 9.23
C GLU A 56 11.43 -14.88 8.16
N LYS A 57 12.50 -15.17 7.44
CA LYS A 57 12.43 -16.17 6.41
C LYS A 57 13.79 -16.79 6.20
N ARG A 58 13.84 -18.12 6.33
CA ARG A 58 15.05 -18.90 6.05
C ARG A 58 16.27 -18.42 6.83
N GLY A 59 16.09 -18.08 8.10
CA GLY A 59 17.17 -17.62 8.95
C GLY A 59 17.58 -16.18 8.70
N LYS A 60 16.87 -15.46 7.84
CA LYS A 60 17.08 -14.03 7.61
C LYS A 60 15.99 -13.27 8.31
N SER A 61 16.39 -12.28 9.11
CA SER A 61 15.45 -11.32 9.64
C SER A 61 15.64 -10.02 8.86
N GLY A 62 14.55 -9.32 8.66
CA GLY A 62 14.63 -8.06 7.95
C GLY A 62 13.34 -7.29 8.08
N SER A 63 13.37 -6.07 7.60
CA SER A 63 12.17 -5.26 7.53
C SER A 63 11.99 -4.73 6.12
N VAL A 64 10.73 -4.69 5.73
CA VAL A 64 10.31 -4.18 4.44
C VAL A 64 9.44 -2.96 4.71
N ARG A 65 9.55 -1.97 3.87
CA ARG A 65 8.68 -0.80 3.89
C ARG A 65 7.55 -1.01 2.92
N PHE A 66 6.32 -0.86 3.39
CA PHE A 66 5.13 -0.92 2.53
C PHE A 66 4.55 0.46 2.36
N ILE A 67 4.20 0.74 1.12
CA ILE A 67 3.53 1.99 0.75
C ILE A 67 2.11 1.62 0.36
N TYR A 68 1.16 2.23 1.03
CA TYR A 68 -0.26 1.95 0.80
C TYR A 68 -1.10 3.20 1.01
N VAL A 69 -2.33 3.15 0.57
CA VAL A 69 -3.30 4.21 0.84
C VAL A 69 -4.62 3.58 1.27
N ASP A 70 -5.23 4.15 2.31
CA ASP A 70 -6.54 3.74 2.79
C ASP A 70 -7.58 4.74 2.30
N PHE A 71 -8.33 4.35 1.28
CA PHE A 71 -9.48 5.13 0.83
C PHE A 71 -10.69 4.72 1.68
N GLU A 72 -10.77 5.27 2.86
CA GLU A 72 -11.75 4.91 3.88
C GLU A 72 -13.19 5.01 3.37
N VAL A 73 -13.50 6.07 2.64
CA VAL A 73 -14.84 6.31 2.10
C VAL A 73 -15.28 5.20 1.16
N TYR A 74 -14.34 4.59 0.44
CA TYR A 74 -14.62 3.52 -0.51
C TYR A 74 -14.35 2.14 0.08
N GLU A 75 -13.91 2.08 1.33
CA GLU A 75 -13.55 0.84 2.02
C GLU A 75 -12.50 0.02 1.26
N LYS A 76 -11.53 0.71 0.65
CA LYS A 76 -10.46 0.06 -0.13
C LYS A 76 -9.08 0.49 0.33
N ILE A 77 -8.21 -0.50 0.49
CA ILE A 77 -6.80 -0.26 0.74
C ILE A 77 -6.03 -0.67 -0.51
N PHE A 78 -5.31 0.26 -1.09
CA PHE A 78 -4.46 -0.01 -2.24
C PHE A 78 -3.05 -0.27 -1.76
N LEU A 79 -2.54 -1.47 -2.05
CA LEU A 79 -1.16 -1.83 -1.78
C LEU A 79 -0.35 -1.39 -3.00
N ILE A 80 0.49 -0.37 -2.82
CA ILE A 80 1.11 0.33 -3.93
C ILE A 80 2.47 -0.25 -4.30
N THR A 81 3.37 -0.37 -3.32
CA THR A 81 4.70 -0.91 -3.56
C THR A 81 5.35 -1.31 -2.23
N ALA A 82 6.50 -1.95 -2.34
CA ALA A 82 7.29 -2.35 -1.19
C ALA A 82 8.76 -2.24 -1.55
N TYR A 83 9.60 -1.99 -0.56
CA TYR A 83 11.04 -1.98 -0.77
C TYR A 83 11.75 -2.36 0.52
N SER A 84 12.94 -2.94 0.38
CA SER A 84 13.75 -3.27 1.55
C SER A 84 14.54 -2.05 1.99
N LYS A 85 14.91 -2.05 3.26
CA LYS A 85 15.76 -1.00 3.81
C LYS A 85 17.10 -0.91 3.07
N ASN A 86 17.57 -2.05 2.54
CA ASN A 86 18.84 -2.10 1.83
C ASN A 86 18.78 -1.43 0.45
N GLU A 87 17.61 -1.36 -0.17
CA GLU A 87 17.44 -0.70 -1.45
C GLU A 87 17.43 0.81 -1.31
N LYS A 88 16.70 1.31 -0.31
CA LYS A 88 16.61 2.74 -0.02
C LYS A 88 15.99 2.96 1.35
N ASP A 89 16.34 4.05 2.00
CA ASP A 89 15.76 4.41 3.28
C ASP A 89 14.46 5.19 3.12
N ASN A 90 14.42 6.10 2.15
CA ASN A 90 13.28 6.98 1.93
C ASN A 90 13.00 7.14 0.45
N LEU A 91 11.77 7.50 0.14
CA LEU A 91 11.39 7.86 -1.22
C LEU A 91 11.94 9.24 -1.56
N THR A 92 12.37 9.41 -2.80
CA THR A 92 12.81 10.71 -3.30
C THR A 92 11.60 11.63 -3.48
N GLN A 93 11.86 12.93 -3.64
CA GLN A 93 10.78 13.88 -3.91
C GLN A 93 10.08 13.57 -5.22
N ALA A 94 10.85 13.14 -6.24
CA ALA A 94 10.27 12.75 -7.52
C ALA A 94 9.32 11.56 -7.37
N GLU A 95 9.74 10.55 -6.60
CA GLU A 95 8.89 9.39 -6.32
C GLU A 95 7.63 9.77 -5.56
N ARG A 96 7.72 10.68 -4.60
CA ARG A 96 6.55 11.18 -3.86
C ARG A 96 5.58 11.91 -4.78
N ASN A 97 6.10 12.71 -5.71
CA ASN A 97 5.27 13.42 -6.66
C ASN A 97 4.54 12.48 -7.60
N GLU A 98 5.22 11.43 -8.07
CA GLU A 98 4.59 10.41 -8.91
C GLU A 98 3.48 9.69 -8.16
N LEU A 99 3.72 9.33 -6.90
CA LEU A 99 2.72 8.68 -6.07
C LEU A 99 1.51 9.59 -5.85
N LYS A 100 1.74 10.87 -5.61
CA LYS A 100 0.66 11.84 -5.44
C LYS A 100 -0.23 11.90 -6.67
N GLN A 101 0.38 11.94 -7.86
CA GLN A 101 -0.38 11.95 -9.10
C GLN A 101 -1.19 10.67 -9.28
N MET A 102 -0.59 9.53 -8.94
CA MET A 102 -1.28 8.24 -9.01
C MET A 102 -2.48 8.19 -8.08
N ILE A 103 -2.35 8.72 -6.87
CA ILE A 103 -3.45 8.79 -5.91
C ILE A 103 -4.63 9.57 -6.49
N HIS A 104 -4.37 10.70 -7.12
CA HIS A 104 -5.42 11.49 -7.77
C HIS A 104 -6.17 10.69 -8.83
N ILE A 105 -5.44 9.94 -9.65
CA ILE A 105 -6.04 9.10 -10.68
C ILE A 105 -6.90 8.01 -10.06
N LEU A 106 -6.41 7.35 -9.04
CA LEU A 106 -7.15 6.29 -8.35
C LEU A 106 -8.43 6.82 -7.70
N GLU A 107 -8.35 7.96 -7.04
CA GLU A 107 -9.52 8.57 -6.42
C GLU A 107 -10.60 8.91 -7.45
N ARG A 108 -10.20 9.48 -8.58
CA ARG A 108 -11.13 9.81 -9.65
C ARG A 108 -11.81 8.57 -10.19
N GLN A 109 -11.07 7.48 -10.37
CA GLN A 109 -11.65 6.22 -10.82
C GLN A 109 -12.66 5.69 -9.82
N LEU A 110 -12.38 5.77 -8.52
CA LEU A 110 -13.29 5.33 -7.49
C LEU A 110 -14.57 6.19 -7.47
N GLU A 111 -14.44 7.49 -7.62
CA GLU A 111 -15.58 8.40 -7.70
C GLU A 111 -16.46 8.10 -8.91
N GLU A 112 -15.84 7.87 -10.07
CA GLU A 112 -16.55 7.54 -11.30
C GLU A 112 -17.29 6.21 -11.19
N ASN A 113 -16.66 5.20 -10.60
CA ASN A 113 -17.27 3.90 -10.41
C ASN A 113 -18.46 3.98 -9.46
N GLU A 114 -18.35 4.74 -8.40
CA GLU A 114 -19.44 4.95 -7.45
C GLU A 114 -20.62 5.66 -8.13
N SER A 115 -20.34 6.69 -8.93
CA SER A 115 -21.38 7.41 -9.68
C SER A 115 -22.10 6.48 -10.67
N LYS A 116 -21.36 5.59 -11.31
CA LYS A 116 -21.97 4.62 -12.24
C LYS A 116 -22.87 3.62 -11.50
N GLU A 117 -22.47 3.17 -10.34
CA GLU A 117 -23.25 2.27 -9.51
C GLU A 117 -24.55 2.94 -9.05
N GLU A 118 -24.49 4.20 -8.67
CA GLU A 118 -25.67 4.97 -8.27
C GLU A 118 -26.66 5.18 -9.42
N ARG A 119 -26.17 5.24 -10.64
CA ARG A 119 -27.02 5.41 -11.82
C ARG A 119 -27.64 4.10 -12.31
N ALA A 120 -27.08 3.00 -11.91
CA ALA A 120 -27.60 1.70 -12.27
C ALA A 120 -28.80 1.36 -11.39
#